data_2568150208aceebe2bafa14f4ecc5216
#
_entry.id   2568150208aceebe2bafa14f4ecc5216
#
_cell.length_a   1.000
_cell.length_b   1.000
_cell.length_c   1.000
_cell.angle_alpha   90.00
_cell.angle_beta   90.00
_cell.angle_gamma   90.00
#
_symmetry.space_group_name_H-M   'P 1'
#
loop_
_entity.id
_entity.type
_entity.pdbx_description
1 polymer ?
#
loop_
_entity_poly.entity_id
_entity_poly.type
_entity_poly.pdbx_seq_one_letter_code
_entity_poly.pdbx_strand_id
1 'polypeptide(L)'
;MGISSQDTDRDAHYLAEKTVNLRIFPDSEGRFNLSILDTLGELLVVSQFTLLADTKKGRRPSFTDAAPPAEAEALYEQFLSLLGSSGLKVEGGRFQQYMMVEIHNDGPVTILLDSRDKYPQP
;
A
#
# COMPACT_ATOMS: atom_id res chain seq x y z
N MET A 1 2.03 -0.04 -3.41
CA MET A 1 1.12 -1.19 -3.19
C MET A 1 1.51 -2.34 -4.09
N GLY A 2 1.78 -3.52 -3.51
CA GLY A 2 2.02 -4.75 -4.25
C GLY A 2 0.80 -5.67 -4.13
N ILE A 3 0.50 -6.42 -5.18
CA ILE A 3 -0.67 -7.31 -5.23
C ILE A 3 -0.19 -8.70 -5.62
N SER A 4 -0.44 -9.66 -4.72
CA SER A 4 -0.14 -11.07 -4.92
C SER A 4 -1.22 -11.74 -5.75
N SER A 5 -0.86 -12.81 -6.47
CA SER A 5 -1.82 -13.62 -7.22
C SER A 5 -2.91 -14.25 -6.35
N GLN A 6 -2.72 -14.29 -5.03
CA GLN A 6 -3.68 -14.86 -4.08
C GLN A 6 -4.50 -13.79 -3.35
N ASP A 7 -4.26 -12.53 -3.60
CA ASP A 7 -5.00 -11.46 -2.97
C ASP A 7 -6.43 -11.38 -3.50
N THR A 8 -7.34 -11.02 -2.59
CA THR A 8 -8.76 -10.85 -2.87
C THR A 8 -9.27 -9.54 -2.30
N ASP A 9 -10.55 -9.27 -2.47
CA ASP A 9 -11.21 -8.07 -1.95
C ASP A 9 -10.97 -7.85 -0.45
N ARG A 10 -10.94 -8.93 0.34
CA ARG A 10 -10.73 -8.82 1.79
C ARG A 10 -9.35 -8.25 2.15
N ASP A 11 -8.34 -8.57 1.33
CA ASP A 11 -6.98 -8.03 1.51
C ASP A 11 -6.97 -6.52 1.29
N ALA A 12 -7.63 -6.07 0.22
CA ALA A 12 -7.77 -4.65 -0.09
C ALA A 12 -8.51 -3.89 1.02
N HIS A 13 -9.63 -4.44 1.51
CA HIS A 13 -10.40 -3.84 2.61
C HIS A 13 -9.57 -3.73 3.89
N TYR A 14 -8.91 -4.81 4.26
CA TYR A 14 -8.06 -4.82 5.47
C TYR A 14 -6.97 -3.77 5.41
N LEU A 15 -6.23 -3.72 4.28
CA LEU A 15 -5.14 -2.75 4.16
C LEU A 15 -5.63 -1.31 4.03
N ALA A 16 -6.77 -1.08 3.39
CA ALA A 16 -7.34 0.26 3.32
C ALA A 16 -7.70 0.78 4.72
N GLU A 17 -8.41 -0.03 5.50
CA GLU A 17 -8.75 0.30 6.88
C GLU A 17 -7.51 0.50 7.74
N LYS A 18 -6.54 -0.41 7.62
CA LYS A 18 -5.29 -0.33 8.36
C LYS A 18 -4.52 0.95 8.04
N THR A 19 -4.44 1.30 6.77
CA THR A 19 -3.70 2.47 6.29
C THR A 19 -4.24 3.77 6.90
N VAL A 20 -5.56 3.98 6.85
CA VAL A 20 -6.13 5.25 7.31
C VAL A 20 -6.20 5.38 8.84
N ASN A 21 -6.14 4.26 9.55
CA ASN A 21 -6.21 4.25 11.01
C ASN A 21 -4.85 4.10 11.70
N LEU A 22 -3.79 3.82 10.96
CA LEU A 22 -2.47 3.62 11.54
C LEU A 22 -1.97 4.91 12.20
N ARG A 23 -1.53 4.79 13.44
CA ARG A 23 -1.17 5.94 14.29
C ARG A 23 0.30 6.26 14.12
N ILE A 24 0.66 6.86 12.99
CA ILE A 24 2.05 7.14 12.58
C ILE A 24 2.40 8.63 12.54
N PHE A 25 1.49 9.49 12.97
CA PHE A 25 1.78 10.92 13.07
C PHE A 25 1.93 11.31 14.54
N PRO A 26 2.88 12.21 14.84
CA PRO A 26 3.16 12.57 16.22
C PRO A 26 2.05 13.42 16.82
N ASP A 27 1.75 13.18 18.09
CA ASP A 27 0.89 14.02 18.90
C ASP A 27 1.68 15.22 19.49
N SER A 28 1.03 15.98 20.37
CA SER A 28 1.66 17.15 21.02
C SER A 28 2.88 16.78 21.87
N GLU A 29 3.03 15.51 22.26
CA GLU A 29 4.16 15.02 23.04
C GLU A 29 5.24 14.36 22.16
N GLY A 30 5.07 14.36 20.83
CA GLY A 30 6.00 13.77 19.88
C GLY A 30 5.87 12.25 19.74
N ARG A 31 4.82 11.63 20.26
CA ARG A 31 4.58 10.19 20.17
C ARG A 31 3.71 9.86 18.96
N PHE A 32 3.98 8.73 18.31
CA PHE A 32 3.12 8.20 17.25
C PHE A 32 1.75 7.86 17.81
N ASN A 33 0.78 8.72 17.58
CA ASN A 33 -0.54 8.61 18.19
C ASN A 33 -1.70 9.02 17.28
N LEU A 34 -1.43 9.81 16.25
CA LEU A 34 -2.46 10.30 15.34
C LEU A 34 -2.43 9.53 14.02
N SER A 35 -3.61 9.24 13.50
CA SER A 35 -3.79 8.65 12.17
C SER A 35 -3.85 9.74 11.10
N ILE A 36 -3.82 9.33 9.82
CA ILE A 36 -4.04 10.28 8.72
C ILE A 36 -5.46 10.83 8.73
N LEU A 37 -6.43 10.09 9.26
CA LEU A 37 -7.79 10.60 9.47
C LEU A 37 -7.81 11.75 10.49
N ASP A 38 -7.02 11.62 11.55
CA ASP A 38 -6.93 12.65 12.59
C ASP A 38 -6.25 13.92 12.05
N THR A 39 -5.22 13.77 11.25
CA THR A 39 -4.43 14.89 10.71
C THR A 39 -5.05 15.49 9.45
N LEU A 40 -6.04 14.83 8.83
CA LEU A 40 -6.62 15.21 7.55
C LEU A 40 -5.56 15.34 6.44
N GLY A 41 -4.61 14.42 6.43
CA GLY A 41 -3.56 14.35 5.42
C GLY A 41 -4.06 13.82 4.09
N GLU A 42 -3.16 13.66 3.15
CA GLU A 42 -3.46 13.20 1.80
C GLU A 42 -2.70 11.89 1.52
N LEU A 43 -3.20 11.11 0.57
CA LEU A 43 -2.64 9.83 0.18
C LEU A 43 -2.23 9.83 -1.27
N LEU A 44 -1.03 9.32 -1.55
CA LEU A 44 -0.59 8.97 -2.90
C LEU A 44 -0.36 7.45 -2.92
N VAL A 45 -1.06 6.75 -3.79
CA VAL A 45 -0.97 5.30 -3.90
C VAL A 45 -0.40 4.92 -5.26
N VAL A 46 0.75 4.26 -5.24
CA VAL A 46 1.44 3.82 -6.45
C VAL A 46 1.50 2.30 -6.47
N SER A 47 1.12 1.68 -7.59
CA SER A 47 1.28 0.25 -7.78
C SER A 47 2.77 -0.10 -7.93
N GLN A 48 3.20 -1.20 -7.29
CA GLN A 48 4.60 -1.58 -7.26
C GLN A 48 4.71 -3.10 -7.19
N PHE A 49 4.66 -3.78 -8.35
CA PHE A 49 4.71 -5.26 -8.37
C PHE A 49 6.04 -5.80 -7.85
N THR A 50 7.11 -5.01 -7.92
CA THR A 50 8.43 -5.41 -7.43
C THR A 50 8.48 -5.63 -5.90
N LEU A 51 7.43 -5.22 -5.16
CA LEU A 51 7.27 -5.59 -3.75
C LEU A 51 7.09 -7.11 -3.57
N LEU A 52 6.66 -7.82 -4.62
CA LEU A 52 6.50 -9.28 -4.64
C LEU A 52 7.76 -9.98 -5.13
N ALA A 53 8.89 -9.32 -5.16
CA ALA A 53 10.14 -9.88 -5.63
C ALA A 53 10.62 -11.02 -4.72
N ASP A 54 10.99 -12.14 -5.32
CA ASP A 54 11.74 -13.20 -4.67
C ASP A 54 13.21 -13.06 -5.06
N THR A 55 14.06 -12.82 -4.08
CA THR A 55 15.50 -12.59 -4.27
C THR A 55 16.36 -13.72 -3.69
N LYS A 56 15.73 -14.85 -3.32
CA LYS A 56 16.41 -15.93 -2.62
C LYS A 56 17.47 -16.61 -3.45
N LYS A 57 17.29 -16.68 -4.77
CA LYS A 57 18.18 -17.39 -5.68
C LYS A 57 18.74 -16.45 -6.74
N GLY A 58 20.06 -16.51 -6.95
CA GLY A 58 20.72 -15.77 -8.01
C GLY A 58 20.68 -14.25 -7.79
N ARG A 59 20.89 -13.52 -8.89
CA ARG A 59 20.98 -12.06 -8.88
C ARG A 59 19.82 -11.37 -9.58
N ARG A 60 18.92 -12.13 -10.20
CA ARG A 60 17.71 -11.60 -10.84
C ARG A 60 16.52 -11.85 -9.92
N PRO A 61 15.77 -10.80 -9.53
CA PRO A 61 14.54 -11.00 -8.80
C PRO A 61 13.52 -11.79 -9.64
N SER A 62 12.77 -12.66 -8.99
CA SER A 62 11.63 -13.35 -9.58
C SER A 62 10.34 -12.71 -9.11
N PHE A 63 9.33 -12.63 -9.98
CA PHE A 63 8.05 -11.99 -9.71
C PHE A 63 6.87 -12.94 -9.91
N THR A 64 7.09 -14.24 -9.73
CA THR A 64 6.06 -15.27 -9.94
C THR A 64 4.87 -15.13 -9.00
N ASP A 65 5.07 -14.50 -7.84
CA ASP A 65 4.00 -14.30 -6.85
C ASP A 65 3.13 -13.07 -7.16
N ALA A 66 3.56 -12.20 -8.07
CA ALA A 66 2.80 -11.01 -8.43
C ALA A 66 1.55 -11.40 -9.21
N ALA A 67 0.43 -10.72 -8.93
CA ALA A 67 -0.81 -10.92 -9.67
C ALA A 67 -0.67 -10.53 -11.14
N PRO A 68 -1.39 -11.21 -12.05
CA PRO A 68 -1.48 -10.76 -13.44
C PRO A 68 -2.02 -9.32 -13.53
N PRO A 69 -1.60 -8.54 -14.54
CA PRO A 69 -1.93 -7.12 -14.61
C PRO A 69 -3.42 -6.78 -14.49
N ALA A 70 -4.30 -7.54 -15.14
CA ALA A 70 -5.74 -7.23 -15.11
C ALA A 70 -6.32 -7.37 -13.69
N GLU A 71 -5.96 -8.42 -12.97
CA GLU A 71 -6.42 -8.66 -11.60
C GLU A 71 -5.79 -7.66 -10.62
N ALA A 72 -4.50 -7.38 -10.82
CA ALA A 72 -3.79 -6.39 -10.01
C ALA A 72 -4.39 -5.00 -10.17
N GLU A 73 -4.72 -4.59 -11.39
CA GLU A 73 -5.34 -3.29 -11.66
C GLU A 73 -6.70 -3.17 -10.99
N ALA A 74 -7.52 -4.23 -11.06
CA ALA A 74 -8.84 -4.25 -10.43
C ALA A 74 -8.74 -4.06 -8.91
N LEU A 75 -7.85 -4.76 -8.23
CA LEU A 75 -7.63 -4.60 -6.79
C LEU A 75 -7.01 -3.25 -6.43
N TYR A 76 -6.12 -2.74 -7.26
CA TYR A 76 -5.54 -1.41 -7.10
C TYR A 76 -6.61 -0.32 -7.15
N GLU A 77 -7.48 -0.36 -8.16
CA GLU A 77 -8.58 0.59 -8.30
C GLU A 77 -9.58 0.49 -7.14
N GLN A 78 -9.87 -0.72 -6.69
CA GLN A 78 -10.72 -0.94 -5.52
C GLN A 78 -10.08 -0.34 -4.25
N PHE A 79 -8.80 -0.53 -4.06
CA PHE A 79 -8.07 0.04 -2.92
C PHE A 79 -8.12 1.56 -2.93
N LEU A 80 -7.91 2.20 -4.08
CA LEU A 80 -8.06 3.65 -4.23
C LEU A 80 -9.46 4.11 -3.85
N SER A 81 -10.49 3.39 -4.32
CA SER A 81 -11.89 3.70 -4.01
C SER A 81 -12.19 3.59 -2.53
N LEU A 82 -11.68 2.53 -1.88
CA LEU A 82 -11.85 2.32 -0.44
C LEU A 82 -11.19 3.45 0.38
N LEU A 83 -9.99 3.86 -0.01
CA LEU A 83 -9.32 4.99 0.65
C LEU A 83 -10.09 6.29 0.45
N GLY A 84 -10.60 6.51 -0.76
CA GLY A 84 -11.40 7.70 -1.09
C GLY A 84 -12.70 7.80 -0.29
N SER A 85 -13.29 6.67 0.08
CA SER A 85 -14.50 6.64 0.91
C SER A 85 -14.28 7.17 2.33
N SER A 86 -13.03 7.29 2.76
CA SER A 86 -12.67 7.90 4.04
C SER A 86 -12.88 9.42 4.10
N GLY A 87 -13.09 10.04 2.94
CA GLY A 87 -13.19 11.50 2.81
C GLY A 87 -11.87 12.21 2.61
N LEU A 88 -10.75 11.50 2.65
CA LEU A 88 -9.43 12.07 2.39
C LEU A 88 -9.18 12.22 0.89
N LYS A 89 -8.32 13.16 0.54
CA LYS A 89 -7.82 13.28 -0.83
C LYS A 89 -6.90 12.11 -1.14
N VAL A 90 -7.21 11.36 -2.19
CA VAL A 90 -6.42 10.21 -2.65
C VAL A 90 -6.05 10.41 -4.12
N GLU A 91 -4.75 10.38 -4.40
CA GLU A 91 -4.23 10.39 -5.76
C GLU A 91 -3.58 9.04 -6.05
N GLY A 92 -3.68 8.59 -7.29
CA GLY A 92 -3.03 7.37 -7.76
C GLY A 92 -1.89 7.66 -8.72
N GLY A 93 -1.03 6.66 -8.92
CA GLY A 93 -0.07 6.67 -10.01
C GLY A 93 -0.73 6.28 -11.33
N ARG A 94 0.08 5.85 -12.29
CA ARG A 94 -0.38 5.34 -13.60
C ARG A 94 -0.02 3.85 -13.67
N PHE A 95 -1.03 2.99 -13.61
CA PHE A 95 -0.84 1.55 -13.60
C PHE A 95 -0.09 1.07 -14.86
N GLN A 96 0.90 0.21 -14.69
CA GLN A 96 1.77 -0.34 -15.74
C GLN A 96 2.59 0.71 -16.53
N GLN A 97 2.63 1.95 -16.09
CA GLN A 97 3.43 2.98 -16.76
C GLN A 97 4.77 3.18 -16.03
N TYR A 98 5.76 3.61 -16.78
CA TYR A 98 7.00 4.08 -16.18
C TYR A 98 6.73 5.35 -15.39
N MET A 99 7.18 5.39 -14.13
CA MET A 99 6.97 6.53 -13.24
C MET A 99 8.26 6.89 -12.54
N MET A 100 8.47 8.19 -12.36
CA MET A 100 9.45 8.73 -11.43
C MET A 100 8.69 9.12 -10.16
N VAL A 101 8.98 8.45 -9.04
CA VAL A 101 8.33 8.73 -7.76
C VAL A 101 9.31 9.48 -6.87
N GLU A 102 8.96 10.70 -6.49
CA GLU A 102 9.75 11.50 -5.56
C GLU A 102 9.15 11.37 -4.16
N ILE A 103 9.99 11.06 -3.17
CA ILE A 103 9.56 10.87 -1.79
C ILE A 103 10.46 11.73 -0.89
N HIS A 104 9.83 12.66 -0.17
CA HIS A 104 10.48 13.41 0.89
C HIS A 104 10.07 12.78 2.22
N ASN A 105 10.85 11.81 2.67
CA ASN A 105 10.54 11.03 3.87
C ASN A 105 11.00 11.79 5.13
N ASP A 106 10.11 12.66 5.60
CA ASP A 106 10.37 13.53 6.74
C ASP A 106 10.15 12.77 8.05
N GLY A 107 11.28 12.46 8.69
CA GLY A 107 11.33 11.62 9.88
C GLY A 107 12.66 10.90 9.98
N PRO A 108 13.08 9.92 9.15
CA PRO A 108 12.18 9.21 8.21
C PRO A 108 11.21 8.27 8.91
N VAL A 109 10.08 8.01 8.25
CA VAL A 109 9.10 7.01 8.71
C VAL A 109 8.72 6.12 7.53
N THR A 110 8.93 4.82 7.68
CA THR A 110 8.59 3.81 6.68
C THR A 110 8.02 2.59 7.40
N ILE A 111 6.79 2.24 7.08
CA ILE A 111 6.08 1.13 7.70
C ILE A 111 5.64 0.15 6.63
N LEU A 112 5.91 -1.13 6.87
CA LEU A 112 5.47 -2.21 6.00
C LEU A 112 4.14 -2.76 6.51
N LEU A 113 3.12 -2.83 5.64
CA LEU A 113 1.84 -3.45 5.93
C LEU A 113 1.65 -4.65 5.01
N ASP A 114 1.23 -5.77 5.57
CA ASP A 114 1.03 -7.00 4.83
C ASP A 114 -0.28 -7.66 5.27
N SER A 115 -1.20 -7.89 4.34
CA SER A 115 -2.49 -8.52 4.65
C SER A 115 -2.36 -9.97 5.10
N ARG A 116 -1.23 -10.61 4.80
CA ARG A 116 -0.94 -11.98 5.29
C ARG A 116 -0.81 -12.06 6.80
N ASP A 117 -0.57 -10.94 7.47
CA ASP A 117 -0.57 -10.88 8.94
C ASP A 117 -1.94 -11.25 9.51
N LYS A 118 -3.01 -10.96 8.77
CA LYS A 118 -4.39 -11.31 9.16
C LYS A 118 -4.93 -12.50 8.37
N TYR A 119 -4.59 -12.60 7.09
CA TYR A 119 -5.08 -13.63 6.17
C TYR A 119 -3.90 -14.39 5.57
N PRO A 120 -3.30 -15.34 6.31
CA PRO A 120 -2.15 -16.09 5.81
C PRO A 120 -2.46 -16.77 4.48
N GLN A 121 -1.47 -16.72 3.58
CA GLN A 121 -1.53 -17.39 2.28
C GLN A 121 -0.61 -18.60 2.29
N PRO A 122 -0.96 -19.68 1.53
CA PRO A 122 -0.10 -20.84 1.43
C PRO A 122 1.25 -20.57 0.76
#